data_2d8085ee772473a7cb43344e444dc8ec
#
_entry.id   2d8085ee772473a7cb43344e444dc8ec
#
_cell.length_a   1.000
_cell.length_b   1.000
_cell.length_c   1.000
_cell.angle_alpha   90.00
_cell.angle_beta   90.00
_cell.angle_gamma   90.00
#
_symmetry.space_group_name_H-M   'P 1'
#
loop_
_entity.id
_entity.type
_entity.pdbx_description
1 polymer ?
#
loop_
_entity_poly.entity_id
_entity_poly.type
_entity_poly.pdbx_seq_one_letter_code
_entity_poly.pdbx_strand_id
1 'polypeptide(L)'
;LAALIKQERDALLSRWRQQVRQLPSAQHLDTPTLNDHIPGLLDELATALESRSDETIPEALSEGSPPARGGLQRVQDGFDIEEVVAEYNILRGCIHDLADTNGLSLQGKPFHIMNRVLDGAIGLAVQTYATQRALEVQQRREEYLAFVAHDLRTPLNAISLATTVLDRTLPQRSASAETTQMLKTLRRNVQHLGELVGKVIEENTNLQTEIGIKLERRAFDLWPLVEALIHDFHPVAGTASIQLINK
;
A
#
# COMPACT_ATOMS: atom_id res chain seq x y z
N LEU A 1 -10.21 8.07 -37.64
CA LEU A 1 -9.64 8.54 -36.37
C LEU A 1 -8.32 7.83 -36.06
N ALA A 2 -8.23 6.50 -36.11
CA ALA A 2 -7.00 5.74 -35.82
C ALA A 2 -5.80 6.23 -36.66
N ALA A 3 -5.98 6.32 -37.98
CA ALA A 3 -4.92 6.81 -38.88
C ALA A 3 -4.50 8.26 -38.53
N LEU A 4 -5.44 9.11 -38.17
CA LEU A 4 -5.18 10.51 -37.79
C LEU A 4 -4.39 10.56 -36.46
N ILE A 5 -4.74 9.77 -35.45
CA ILE A 5 -4.00 9.69 -34.17
C ILE A 5 -2.57 9.24 -34.42
N LYS A 6 -2.34 8.23 -35.29
CA LYS A 6 -0.99 7.75 -35.64
C LYS A 6 -0.17 8.79 -36.39
N GLN A 7 -0.79 9.47 -37.36
CA GLN A 7 -0.12 10.46 -38.19
C GLN A 7 0.24 11.74 -37.43
N GLU A 8 -0.67 12.24 -36.59
CA GLU A 8 -0.52 13.50 -35.83
C GLU A 8 -0.12 13.26 -34.36
N ARG A 9 0.48 12.11 -34.05
CA ARG A 9 0.83 11.68 -32.69
C ARG A 9 1.65 12.73 -31.94
N ASP A 10 2.70 13.24 -32.56
CA ASP A 10 3.61 14.19 -31.91
C ASP A 10 2.94 15.54 -31.64
N ALA A 11 2.12 16.00 -32.57
CA ALA A 11 1.32 17.22 -32.41
C ALA A 11 0.28 17.04 -31.27
N LEU A 12 -0.39 15.88 -31.22
CA LEU A 12 -1.35 15.54 -30.18
C LEU A 12 -0.67 15.50 -28.79
N LEU A 13 0.45 14.81 -28.65
CA LEU A 13 1.22 14.74 -27.41
C LEU A 13 1.74 16.12 -27.00
N SER A 14 2.16 16.97 -27.95
CA SER A 14 2.63 18.31 -27.65
C SER A 14 1.51 19.18 -27.09
N ARG A 15 0.31 19.15 -27.72
CA ARG A 15 -0.88 19.88 -27.25
C ARG A 15 -1.34 19.40 -25.87
N TRP A 16 -1.39 18.09 -25.68
CA TRP A 16 -1.73 17.46 -24.40
C TRP A 16 -0.76 17.91 -23.29
N ARG A 17 0.56 17.83 -23.51
CA ARG A 17 1.56 18.29 -22.54
C ARG A 17 1.39 19.75 -22.15
N GLN A 18 1.11 20.62 -23.13
CA GLN A 18 0.89 22.03 -22.86
C GLN A 18 -0.28 22.28 -21.91
N GLN A 19 -1.35 21.51 -22.03
CA GLN A 19 -2.52 21.62 -21.17
C GLN A 19 -2.30 20.96 -19.81
N VAL A 20 -1.72 19.76 -19.76
CA VAL A 20 -1.45 19.03 -18.51
C VAL A 20 -0.48 19.80 -17.62
N ARG A 21 0.49 20.53 -18.18
CA ARG A 21 1.40 21.39 -17.41
C ARG A 21 0.70 22.54 -16.67
N GLN A 22 -0.59 22.76 -16.88
CA GLN A 22 -1.39 23.68 -16.07
C GLN A 22 -1.83 23.06 -14.74
N LEU A 23 -1.79 21.74 -14.62
CA LEU A 23 -2.04 21.04 -13.36
C LEU A 23 -0.89 21.30 -12.38
N PRO A 24 -1.17 21.57 -11.10
CA PRO A 24 -0.14 21.91 -10.11
C PRO A 24 1.01 20.91 -10.04
N SER A 25 0.72 19.62 -9.98
CA SER A 25 1.72 18.55 -9.84
C SER A 25 2.52 18.31 -11.12
N ALA A 26 1.98 18.66 -12.29
CA ALA A 26 2.65 18.45 -13.58
C ALA A 26 3.66 19.55 -13.96
N GLN A 27 3.64 20.71 -13.29
CA GLN A 27 4.43 21.89 -13.67
C GLN A 27 5.93 21.63 -13.68
N HIS A 28 6.41 20.82 -12.76
CA HIS A 28 7.84 20.58 -12.52
C HIS A 28 8.36 19.27 -13.12
N LEU A 29 7.49 18.46 -13.74
CA LEU A 29 7.89 17.20 -14.33
C LEU A 29 8.65 17.41 -15.64
N ASP A 30 9.66 16.61 -15.86
CA ASP A 30 10.33 16.53 -17.16
C ASP A 30 9.42 15.89 -18.22
N THR A 31 9.78 16.04 -19.49
CA THR A 31 8.95 15.52 -20.59
C THR A 31 8.87 13.99 -20.63
N PRO A 32 9.95 13.23 -20.40
CA PRO A 32 9.86 11.79 -20.34
C PRO A 32 8.91 11.28 -19.24
N THR A 33 9.04 11.78 -18.02
CA THR A 33 8.18 11.42 -16.88
C THR A 33 6.72 11.80 -17.13
N LEU A 34 6.48 12.98 -17.70
CA LEU A 34 5.13 13.42 -18.01
C LEU A 34 4.46 12.54 -19.07
N ASN A 35 5.20 12.16 -20.13
CA ASN A 35 4.67 11.33 -21.22
C ASN A 35 4.38 9.89 -20.77
N ASP A 36 5.28 9.29 -20.05
CA ASP A 36 5.35 7.88 -19.61
C ASP A 36 4.34 6.93 -20.30
N HIS A 37 3.11 6.87 -19.81
CA HIS A 37 2.08 5.92 -20.25
C HIS A 37 1.20 6.41 -21.42
N ILE A 38 1.14 7.71 -21.69
CA ILE A 38 0.22 8.28 -22.70
C ILE A 38 0.50 7.82 -24.12
N PRO A 39 1.77 7.73 -24.59
CA PRO A 39 2.06 7.18 -25.91
C PRO A 39 1.55 5.76 -26.11
N GLY A 40 1.71 4.90 -25.07
CA GLY A 40 1.19 3.53 -25.10
C GLY A 40 -0.33 3.48 -25.14
N LEU A 41 -1.01 4.34 -24.38
CA LEU A 41 -2.46 4.44 -24.40
C LEU A 41 -2.98 4.88 -25.78
N LEU A 42 -2.30 5.80 -26.47
CA LEU A 42 -2.66 6.20 -27.83
C LEU A 42 -2.50 5.05 -28.83
N ASP A 43 -1.48 4.21 -28.68
CA ASP A 43 -1.29 3.03 -29.51
C ASP A 43 -2.41 1.99 -29.30
N GLU A 44 -2.80 1.75 -28.05
CA GLU A 44 -3.93 0.88 -27.72
C GLU A 44 -5.26 1.42 -28.25
N LEU A 45 -5.49 2.73 -28.10
CA LEU A 45 -6.67 3.40 -28.64
C LEU A 45 -6.72 3.27 -30.17
N ALA A 46 -5.61 3.51 -30.85
CA ALA A 46 -5.55 3.37 -32.31
C ALA A 46 -5.84 1.93 -32.75
N THR A 47 -5.30 0.94 -32.05
CA THR A 47 -5.53 -0.48 -32.31
C THR A 47 -7.01 -0.86 -32.10
N ALA A 48 -7.62 -0.41 -31.00
CA ALA A 48 -9.04 -0.64 -30.73
C ALA A 48 -9.95 -0.02 -31.81
N LEU A 49 -9.60 1.18 -32.31
CA LEU A 49 -10.31 1.86 -33.39
C LEU A 49 -10.16 1.13 -34.74
N GLU A 50 -9.03 0.52 -35.04
CA GLU A 50 -8.77 -0.25 -36.26
C GLU A 50 -9.49 -1.59 -36.25
N SER A 51 -9.47 -2.31 -35.13
CA SER A 51 -10.12 -3.61 -35.00
C SER A 51 -11.63 -3.51 -35.09
N ARG A 52 -12.19 -2.33 -34.82
CA ARG A 52 -13.64 -2.06 -34.70
C ARG A 52 -14.35 -3.05 -33.78
N SER A 53 -13.63 -3.72 -32.92
CA SER A 53 -14.13 -4.74 -32.00
C SER A 53 -14.12 -4.22 -30.56
N ASP A 54 -15.24 -4.40 -29.89
CA ASP A 54 -15.35 -4.12 -28.46
C ASP A 54 -14.63 -5.20 -27.61
N GLU A 55 -14.24 -6.32 -28.21
CA GLU A 55 -13.66 -7.48 -27.52
C GLU A 55 -12.19 -7.26 -27.13
N THR A 56 -11.46 -6.38 -27.84
CA THR A 56 -10.04 -6.06 -27.57
C THR A 56 -9.84 -5.03 -26.44
N ILE A 57 -10.91 -4.37 -25.98
CA ILE A 57 -10.84 -3.34 -24.94
C ILE A 57 -10.42 -3.90 -23.57
N PRO A 58 -10.89 -5.09 -23.13
CA PRO A 58 -10.47 -5.67 -21.84
C PRO A 58 -8.97 -5.97 -21.75
N GLU A 59 -8.32 -6.35 -22.85
CA GLU A 59 -6.88 -6.65 -22.88
C GLU A 59 -6.04 -5.37 -22.73
N ALA A 60 -6.47 -4.27 -23.34
CA ALA A 60 -5.84 -2.96 -23.22
C ALA A 60 -5.93 -2.37 -21.80
N LEU A 61 -6.79 -2.92 -20.95
CA LEU A 61 -7.07 -2.46 -19.58
C LEU A 61 -6.65 -3.49 -18.51
N SER A 62 -5.72 -4.38 -18.83
CA SER A 62 -5.20 -5.38 -17.90
C SER A 62 -4.13 -4.80 -16.93
N GLU A 63 -3.80 -5.56 -15.90
CA GLU A 63 -2.65 -5.24 -15.03
C GLU A 63 -1.36 -5.15 -15.85
N GLY A 64 -0.59 -4.05 -15.65
CA GLY A 64 0.63 -3.75 -16.40
C GLY A 64 0.41 -2.98 -17.72
N SER A 65 -0.84 -2.70 -18.09
CA SER A 65 -1.17 -1.80 -19.21
C SER A 65 -0.71 -0.35 -18.94
N PRO A 66 -0.61 0.49 -19.98
CA PRO A 66 -0.21 1.90 -19.80
C PRO A 66 -1.02 2.65 -18.75
N PRO A 67 -2.36 2.57 -18.67
CA PRO A 67 -3.13 3.25 -17.62
C PRO A 67 -2.81 2.77 -16.21
N ALA A 68 -2.57 1.45 -16.01
CA ALA A 68 -2.18 0.92 -14.70
C ALA A 68 -0.82 1.46 -14.26
N ARG A 69 0.18 1.47 -15.18
CA ARG A 69 1.49 2.07 -14.90
C ARG A 69 1.38 3.56 -14.60
N GLY A 70 0.57 4.30 -15.38
CA GLY A 70 0.30 5.70 -15.16
C GLY A 70 -0.25 5.98 -13.77
N GLY A 71 -1.23 5.19 -13.30
CA GLY A 71 -1.77 5.33 -11.96
C GLY A 71 -0.72 5.18 -10.86
N LEU A 72 0.20 4.20 -10.99
CA LEU A 72 1.32 4.01 -10.07
C LEU A 72 2.29 5.19 -10.10
N GLN A 73 2.69 5.62 -11.31
CA GLN A 73 3.66 6.70 -11.49
C GLN A 73 3.13 8.02 -10.91
N ARG A 74 1.86 8.35 -11.15
CA ARG A 74 1.27 9.60 -10.67
C ARG A 74 1.18 9.70 -9.15
N VAL A 75 1.10 8.56 -8.43
CA VAL A 75 1.28 8.55 -6.97
C VAL A 75 2.67 9.07 -6.59
N GLN A 76 3.71 8.58 -7.27
CA GLN A 76 5.10 8.96 -7.00
C GLN A 76 5.38 10.42 -7.39
N ASP A 77 4.76 10.89 -8.47
CA ASP A 77 4.86 12.26 -8.98
C ASP A 77 4.06 13.27 -8.13
N GLY A 78 3.33 12.81 -7.11
CA GLY A 78 2.59 13.67 -6.18
C GLY A 78 1.25 14.18 -6.71
N PHE A 79 0.72 13.61 -7.79
CA PHE A 79 -0.62 13.93 -8.28
C PHE A 79 -1.67 13.59 -7.23
N ASP A 80 -2.74 14.37 -7.19
CA ASP A 80 -3.97 13.93 -6.55
C ASP A 80 -4.86 13.15 -7.54
N ILE A 81 -5.93 12.55 -7.02
CA ILE A 81 -6.82 11.72 -7.85
C ILE A 81 -7.58 12.53 -8.89
N GLU A 82 -7.85 13.80 -8.60
CA GLU A 82 -8.54 14.71 -9.49
C GLU A 82 -7.63 15.07 -10.68
N GLU A 83 -6.35 15.29 -10.42
CA GLU A 83 -5.34 15.54 -11.46
C GLU A 83 -5.14 14.31 -12.35
N VAL A 84 -5.15 13.10 -11.80
CA VAL A 84 -5.10 11.85 -12.59
C VAL A 84 -6.29 11.78 -13.56
N VAL A 85 -7.50 12.05 -13.09
CA VAL A 85 -8.69 12.07 -13.96
C VAL A 85 -8.62 13.21 -14.98
N ALA A 86 -8.17 14.39 -14.57
CA ALA A 86 -8.05 15.56 -15.44
C ALA A 86 -7.08 15.31 -16.60
N GLU A 87 -5.97 14.62 -16.36
CA GLU A 87 -4.97 14.25 -17.38
C GLU A 87 -5.60 13.50 -18.57
N TYR A 88 -6.43 12.49 -18.30
CA TYR A 88 -7.13 11.72 -19.33
C TYR A 88 -8.23 12.51 -20.01
N ASN A 89 -8.95 13.36 -19.28
CA ASN A 89 -9.97 14.24 -19.87
C ASN A 89 -9.35 15.30 -20.77
N ILE A 90 -8.18 15.83 -20.44
CA ILE A 90 -7.39 16.70 -21.31
C ILE A 90 -7.01 15.95 -22.60
N LEU A 91 -6.54 14.68 -22.49
CA LEU A 91 -6.25 13.86 -23.66
C LEU A 91 -7.47 13.67 -24.55
N ARG A 92 -8.64 13.38 -23.97
CA ARG A 92 -9.93 13.27 -24.67
C ARG A 92 -10.23 14.56 -25.45
N GLY A 93 -10.11 15.72 -24.79
CA GLY A 93 -10.31 17.02 -25.42
C GLY A 93 -9.36 17.25 -26.61
N CYS A 94 -8.07 16.95 -26.44
CA CYS A 94 -7.08 17.06 -27.51
C CYS A 94 -7.40 16.16 -28.72
N ILE A 95 -7.93 14.95 -28.51
CA ILE A 95 -8.35 14.04 -29.60
C ILE A 95 -9.58 14.62 -30.32
N HIS A 96 -10.54 15.17 -29.59
CA HIS A 96 -11.70 15.86 -30.21
C HIS A 96 -11.26 17.04 -31.05
N ASP A 97 -10.44 17.92 -30.50
CA ASP A 97 -9.91 19.10 -31.23
C ASP A 97 -9.14 18.69 -32.49
N LEU A 98 -8.35 17.58 -32.39
CA LEU A 98 -7.63 17.06 -33.56
C LEU A 98 -8.58 16.58 -34.65
N ALA A 99 -9.65 15.89 -34.29
CA ALA A 99 -10.65 15.40 -35.22
C ALA A 99 -11.38 16.56 -35.88
N ASP A 100 -11.84 17.53 -35.10
CA ASP A 100 -12.56 18.72 -35.60
C ASP A 100 -11.70 19.57 -36.55
N THR A 101 -10.42 19.78 -36.20
CA THR A 101 -9.47 20.54 -37.05
C THR A 101 -9.25 19.86 -38.39
N ASN A 102 -9.35 18.55 -38.46
CA ASN A 102 -9.21 17.76 -39.69
C ASN A 102 -10.55 17.44 -40.36
N GLY A 103 -11.65 18.08 -39.93
CA GLY A 103 -12.98 17.90 -40.52
C GLY A 103 -13.58 16.52 -40.32
N LEU A 104 -13.08 15.76 -39.32
CA LEU A 104 -13.56 14.42 -39.01
C LEU A 104 -14.66 14.49 -37.93
N SER A 105 -15.90 14.18 -38.34
CA SER A 105 -17.01 14.10 -37.39
C SER A 105 -16.88 12.87 -36.51
N LEU A 106 -16.71 13.06 -35.20
CA LEU A 106 -16.66 11.97 -34.21
C LEU A 106 -18.08 11.58 -33.80
N GLN A 107 -18.65 10.62 -34.52
CA GLN A 107 -20.00 10.09 -34.28
C GLN A 107 -20.02 8.55 -34.40
N GLY A 108 -21.04 7.92 -33.80
CA GLY A 108 -21.27 6.51 -33.94
C GLY A 108 -20.19 5.63 -33.29
N LYS A 109 -19.83 4.55 -33.96
CA LYS A 109 -18.93 3.51 -33.39
C LYS A 109 -17.54 4.03 -33.01
N PRO A 110 -16.82 4.86 -33.81
CA PRO A 110 -15.51 5.39 -33.40
C PRO A 110 -15.58 6.23 -32.12
N PHE A 111 -16.63 7.03 -31.94
CA PHE A 111 -16.87 7.81 -30.74
C PHE A 111 -17.08 6.92 -29.52
N HIS A 112 -17.89 5.86 -29.65
CA HIS A 112 -18.14 4.91 -28.58
C HIS A 112 -16.86 4.16 -28.16
N ILE A 113 -16.07 3.67 -29.12
CA ILE A 113 -14.81 2.98 -28.85
C ILE A 113 -13.84 3.91 -28.11
N MET A 114 -13.65 5.13 -28.61
CA MET A 114 -12.77 6.11 -27.98
C MET A 114 -13.14 6.37 -26.51
N ASN A 115 -14.42 6.69 -26.26
CA ASN A 115 -14.86 6.97 -24.89
C ASN A 115 -14.74 5.72 -23.99
N ARG A 116 -15.08 4.54 -24.48
CA ARG A 116 -15.00 3.30 -23.71
C ARG A 116 -13.55 2.95 -23.31
N VAL A 117 -12.59 3.16 -24.23
CA VAL A 117 -11.16 2.97 -23.92
C VAL A 117 -10.69 4.01 -22.90
N LEU A 118 -11.03 5.29 -23.08
CA LEU A 118 -10.60 6.33 -22.15
C LEU A 118 -11.28 6.22 -20.78
N ASP A 119 -12.56 5.90 -20.73
CA ASP A 119 -13.28 5.69 -19.46
C ASP A 119 -12.73 4.46 -18.69
N GLY A 120 -12.44 3.38 -19.41
CA GLY A 120 -11.78 2.22 -18.83
C GLY A 120 -10.36 2.53 -18.36
N ALA A 121 -9.60 3.30 -19.12
CA ALA A 121 -8.26 3.76 -18.74
C ALA A 121 -8.29 4.62 -17.48
N ILE A 122 -9.24 5.56 -17.37
CA ILE A 122 -9.47 6.36 -16.15
C ILE A 122 -9.79 5.43 -14.98
N GLY A 123 -10.73 4.50 -15.16
CA GLY A 123 -11.12 3.56 -14.09
C GLY A 123 -9.93 2.76 -13.57
N LEU A 124 -9.10 2.22 -14.46
CA LEU A 124 -7.91 1.45 -14.10
C LEU A 124 -6.83 2.31 -13.43
N ALA A 125 -6.55 3.50 -13.96
CA ALA A 125 -5.58 4.43 -13.38
C ALA A 125 -5.99 4.85 -11.97
N VAL A 126 -7.26 5.19 -11.77
CA VAL A 126 -7.83 5.57 -10.47
C VAL A 126 -7.79 4.40 -9.48
N GLN A 127 -8.16 3.20 -9.91
CA GLN A 127 -8.10 2.01 -9.08
C GLN A 127 -6.66 1.72 -8.62
N THR A 128 -5.71 1.76 -9.55
CA THR A 128 -4.30 1.49 -9.27
C THR A 128 -3.72 2.57 -8.36
N TYR A 129 -4.03 3.85 -8.62
CA TYR A 129 -3.65 4.98 -7.77
C TYR A 129 -4.18 4.79 -6.34
N ALA A 130 -5.48 4.51 -6.18
CA ALA A 130 -6.10 4.33 -4.87
C ALA A 130 -5.50 3.15 -4.10
N THR A 131 -5.25 2.03 -4.77
CA THR A 131 -4.61 0.85 -4.17
C THR A 131 -3.20 1.18 -3.70
N GLN A 132 -2.40 1.85 -4.53
CA GLN A 132 -1.03 2.23 -4.17
C GLN A 132 -1.01 3.19 -2.98
N ARG A 133 -1.90 4.19 -2.97
CA ARG A 133 -2.02 5.13 -1.84
C ARG A 133 -2.42 4.42 -0.54
N ALA A 134 -3.34 3.49 -0.62
CA ALA A 134 -3.74 2.70 0.55
C ALA A 134 -2.56 1.89 1.11
N LEU A 135 -1.76 1.25 0.24
CA LEU A 135 -0.56 0.52 0.64
C LEU A 135 0.50 1.43 1.28
N GLU A 136 0.75 2.62 0.72
CA GLU A 136 1.70 3.58 1.30
C GLU A 136 1.27 4.06 2.70
N VAL A 137 -0.02 4.35 2.87
CA VAL A 137 -0.57 4.77 4.18
C VAL A 137 -0.44 3.64 5.19
N GLN A 138 -0.72 2.41 4.77
CA GLN A 138 -0.58 1.23 5.62
C GLN A 138 0.88 1.01 6.03
N GLN A 139 1.82 1.03 5.09
CA GLN A 139 3.25 0.87 5.38
C GLN A 139 3.76 1.92 6.36
N ARG A 140 3.44 3.20 6.15
CA ARG A 140 3.83 4.28 7.07
C ARG A 140 3.25 4.07 8.48
N ARG A 141 2.01 3.59 8.56
CA ARG A 141 1.38 3.27 9.85
C ARG A 141 2.13 2.15 10.56
N GLU A 142 2.51 1.10 9.85
CA GLU A 142 3.25 -0.04 10.39
C GLU A 142 4.65 0.37 10.88
N GLU A 143 5.38 1.14 10.07
CA GLU A 143 6.68 1.69 10.46
C GLU A 143 6.57 2.55 11.72
N TYR A 144 5.56 3.44 11.78
CA TYR A 144 5.32 4.27 12.95
C TYR A 144 5.02 3.44 14.21
N LEU A 145 4.16 2.42 14.09
CA LEU A 145 3.81 1.55 15.22
C LEU A 145 4.99 0.70 15.69
N ALA A 146 5.80 0.19 14.77
CA ALA A 146 7.03 -0.54 15.10
C ALA A 146 8.01 0.35 15.86
N PHE A 147 8.17 1.60 15.42
CA PHE A 147 9.00 2.60 16.08
C PHE A 147 8.48 2.90 17.51
N VAL A 148 7.19 3.22 17.66
CA VAL A 148 6.58 3.51 18.97
C VAL A 148 6.69 2.31 19.92
N ALA A 149 6.47 1.10 19.41
CA ALA A 149 6.59 -0.12 20.20
C ALA A 149 8.01 -0.36 20.71
N HIS A 150 9.02 -0.11 19.85
CA HIS A 150 10.43 -0.20 20.24
C HIS A 150 10.76 0.80 21.35
N ASP A 151 10.34 2.06 21.18
CA ASP A 151 10.64 3.14 22.13
C ASP A 151 9.90 2.98 23.48
N LEU A 152 8.73 2.35 23.47
CA LEU A 152 8.03 2.00 24.71
C LEU A 152 8.66 0.78 25.42
N ARG A 153 9.16 -0.19 24.68
CA ARG A 153 9.77 -1.40 25.26
C ARG A 153 11.02 -1.08 26.07
N THR A 154 11.83 -0.11 25.62
CA THR A 154 13.08 0.28 26.29
C THR A 154 12.85 0.79 27.72
N PRO A 155 12.01 1.84 27.99
CA PRO A 155 11.73 2.30 29.35
C PRO A 155 10.98 1.27 30.17
N LEU A 156 10.11 0.47 29.59
CA LEU A 156 9.43 -0.62 30.30
C LEU A 156 10.42 -1.68 30.82
N ASN A 157 11.41 -2.05 30.01
CA ASN A 157 12.46 -2.97 30.43
C ASN A 157 13.31 -2.37 31.56
N ALA A 158 13.65 -1.07 31.47
CA ALA A 158 14.40 -0.38 32.52
C ALA A 158 13.61 -0.34 33.85
N ILE A 159 12.32 -0.03 33.80
CA ILE A 159 11.46 -0.02 34.99
C ILE A 159 11.31 -1.45 35.56
N SER A 160 11.13 -2.46 34.70
CA SER A 160 11.06 -3.85 35.12
C SER A 160 12.33 -4.29 35.81
N LEU A 161 13.50 -3.93 35.26
CA LEU A 161 14.79 -4.24 35.88
C LEU A 161 14.94 -3.52 37.22
N ALA A 162 14.63 -2.23 37.29
CA ALA A 162 14.71 -1.45 38.52
C ALA A 162 13.81 -2.03 39.64
N THR A 163 12.58 -2.41 39.30
CA THR A 163 11.67 -3.06 40.26
C THR A 163 12.18 -4.40 40.74
N THR A 164 12.83 -5.18 39.85
CA THR A 164 13.41 -6.47 40.20
C THR A 164 14.64 -6.31 41.15
N VAL A 165 15.47 -5.29 40.87
CA VAL A 165 16.62 -4.97 41.72
C VAL A 165 16.16 -4.50 43.12
N LEU A 166 15.16 -3.63 43.19
CA LEU A 166 14.58 -3.15 44.43
C LEU A 166 13.97 -4.29 45.26
N ASP A 167 13.26 -5.22 44.62
CA ASP A 167 12.67 -6.38 45.28
C ASP A 167 13.73 -7.33 45.93
N ARG A 168 14.92 -7.43 45.27
CA ARG A 168 16.04 -8.23 45.76
C ARG A 168 16.90 -7.53 46.82
N THR A 169 16.99 -6.23 46.80
CA THR A 169 17.89 -5.44 47.66
C THR A 169 17.21 -4.97 48.95
N LEU A 170 15.89 -4.86 48.96
CA LEU A 170 15.13 -4.54 50.19
C LEU A 170 15.18 -5.71 51.16
N PRO A 171 15.79 -5.54 52.36
CA PRO A 171 15.80 -6.60 53.37
C PRO A 171 14.34 -6.87 53.78
N GLN A 172 13.93 -8.14 53.72
CA GLN A 172 12.55 -8.54 54.05
C GLN A 172 12.08 -8.11 55.47
N ARG A 173 13.04 -7.79 56.38
CA ARG A 173 12.77 -7.29 57.71
C ARG A 173 12.56 -5.78 57.85
N SER A 174 12.86 -4.99 56.80
CA SER A 174 12.82 -3.50 56.87
C SER A 174 11.86 -2.89 55.87
N ALA A 175 11.33 -3.65 54.89
CA ALA A 175 10.33 -3.14 53.96
C ALA A 175 8.98 -3.08 54.66
N SER A 176 8.36 -1.89 54.69
CA SER A 176 6.97 -1.78 55.15
C SER A 176 6.07 -2.59 54.22
N ALA A 177 4.99 -3.14 54.77
CA ALA A 177 3.99 -3.86 53.98
C ALA A 177 3.48 -2.98 52.77
N GLU A 178 3.46 -1.69 52.96
CA GLU A 178 3.15 -0.70 51.92
C GLU A 178 4.16 -0.68 50.78
N THR A 179 5.46 -0.66 51.06
CA THR A 179 6.53 -0.67 50.06
C THR A 179 6.49 -1.93 49.22
N THR A 180 6.31 -3.09 49.85
CA THR A 180 6.16 -4.38 49.16
C THR A 180 4.93 -4.41 48.24
N GLN A 181 3.82 -3.84 48.70
CA GLN A 181 2.59 -3.74 47.91
C GLN A 181 2.74 -2.80 46.73
N MET A 182 3.42 -1.66 46.89
CA MET A 182 3.71 -0.71 45.82
C MET A 182 4.60 -1.35 44.73
N LEU A 183 5.66 -2.06 45.10
CA LEU A 183 6.54 -2.76 44.15
C LEU A 183 5.78 -3.82 43.33
N LYS A 184 4.92 -4.61 44.01
CA LYS A 184 4.05 -5.59 43.31
C LYS A 184 3.10 -4.92 42.31
N THR A 185 2.52 -3.80 42.71
CA THR A 185 1.60 -3.03 41.83
C THR A 185 2.34 -2.47 40.63
N LEU A 186 3.54 -1.91 40.85
CA LEU A 186 4.38 -1.33 39.78
C LEU A 186 4.80 -2.40 38.77
N ARG A 187 5.27 -3.55 39.25
CA ARG A 187 5.65 -4.70 38.44
C ARG A 187 4.49 -5.21 37.57
N ARG A 188 3.29 -5.35 38.18
CA ARG A 188 2.08 -5.76 37.46
C ARG A 188 1.69 -4.76 36.37
N ASN A 189 1.78 -3.45 36.64
CA ASN A 189 1.46 -2.42 35.65
C ASN A 189 2.47 -2.38 34.49
N VAL A 190 3.76 -2.54 34.78
CA VAL A 190 4.80 -2.62 33.73
C VAL A 190 4.58 -3.83 32.84
N GLN A 191 4.28 -4.98 33.43
CA GLN A 191 3.96 -6.19 32.65
C GLN A 191 2.71 -5.99 31.80
N HIS A 192 1.67 -5.39 32.35
CA HIS A 192 0.44 -5.09 31.62
C HIS A 192 0.67 -4.12 30.45
N LEU A 193 1.49 -3.08 30.64
CA LEU A 193 1.88 -2.17 29.56
C LEU A 193 2.68 -2.91 28.45
N GLY A 194 3.58 -3.82 28.83
CA GLY A 194 4.30 -4.65 27.88
C GLY A 194 3.38 -5.54 27.03
N GLU A 195 2.36 -6.13 27.67
CA GLU A 195 1.33 -6.93 26.99
C GLU A 195 0.47 -6.08 26.03
N LEU A 196 0.09 -4.85 26.45
CA LEU A 196 -0.66 -3.93 25.58
C LEU A 196 0.15 -3.50 24.35
N VAL A 197 1.42 -3.16 24.53
CA VAL A 197 2.33 -2.85 23.41
C VAL A 197 2.45 -4.05 22.47
N GLY A 198 2.58 -5.26 23.03
CA GLY A 198 2.62 -6.50 22.25
C GLY A 198 1.35 -6.69 21.41
N LYS A 199 0.16 -6.50 22.00
CA LYS A 199 -1.13 -6.60 21.29
C LYS A 199 -1.26 -5.58 20.17
N VAL A 200 -0.86 -4.32 20.39
CA VAL A 200 -0.90 -3.28 19.36
C VAL A 200 -0.05 -3.67 18.15
N ILE A 201 1.13 -4.27 18.38
CA ILE A 201 1.98 -4.77 17.29
C ILE A 201 1.29 -5.94 16.58
N GLU A 202 0.77 -6.90 17.33
CA GLU A 202 0.16 -8.13 16.82
C GLU A 202 -1.11 -7.84 16.00
N GLU A 203 -1.98 -6.97 16.49
CA GLU A 203 -3.20 -6.54 15.79
C GLU A 203 -2.88 -5.83 14.48
N ASN A 204 -1.83 -4.99 14.43
CA ASN A 204 -1.42 -4.33 13.20
C ASN A 204 -0.72 -5.29 12.22
N THR A 205 -0.02 -6.30 12.70
CA THR A 205 0.60 -7.35 11.86
C THR A 205 -0.48 -8.30 11.30
N ASN A 206 -1.53 -8.59 12.07
CA ASN A 206 -2.62 -9.46 11.65
C ASN A 206 -3.56 -8.81 10.62
N LEU A 207 -3.69 -7.46 10.61
CA LEU A 207 -4.41 -6.75 9.54
C LEU A 207 -3.75 -6.92 8.16
N GLN A 208 -2.45 -7.20 8.09
CA GLN A 208 -1.76 -7.59 6.85
C GLN A 208 -2.22 -8.95 6.34
N THR A 209 -2.61 -9.85 7.23
CA THR A 209 -3.00 -11.22 6.86
C THR A 209 -4.34 -11.27 6.13
N GLU A 210 -5.22 -10.27 6.32
CA GLU A 210 -6.51 -10.22 5.61
C GLU A 210 -6.42 -9.60 4.20
N ILE A 211 -5.35 -8.87 3.88
CA ILE A 211 -5.17 -8.20 2.57
C ILE A 211 -4.19 -8.96 1.65
N GLY A 212 -4.16 -10.29 1.73
CA GLY A 212 -3.58 -11.10 0.65
C GLY A 212 -2.19 -11.68 0.85
N ILE A 213 -1.77 -11.94 2.07
CA ILE A 213 -0.67 -12.89 2.26
C ILE A 213 -1.16 -14.26 1.76
N LYS A 214 -0.68 -14.67 0.58
CA LYS A 214 -0.79 -16.05 0.12
C LYS A 214 -0.09 -16.93 1.17
N LEU A 215 -0.86 -17.56 2.05
CA LEU A 215 -0.35 -18.60 2.93
C LEU A 215 0.24 -19.70 2.04
N GLU A 216 1.56 -19.74 1.92
CA GLU A 216 2.25 -20.89 1.35
C GLU A 216 2.10 -22.06 2.34
N ARG A 217 1.12 -22.90 2.09
CA ARG A 217 0.93 -24.12 2.86
C ARG A 217 2.07 -25.06 2.54
N ARG A 218 3.01 -25.19 3.48
CA ARG A 218 4.10 -26.20 3.40
C ARG A 218 3.82 -27.26 4.44
N ALA A 219 3.96 -28.52 4.06
CA ALA A 219 4.03 -29.59 5.02
C ALA A 219 5.31 -29.42 5.84
N PHE A 220 5.19 -29.32 7.14
CA PHE A 220 6.34 -29.24 8.06
C PHE A 220 6.14 -30.24 9.19
N ASP A 221 7.24 -30.69 9.78
CA ASP A 221 7.21 -31.54 10.95
C ASP A 221 6.87 -30.69 12.20
N LEU A 222 5.73 -30.98 12.80
CA LEU A 222 5.25 -30.27 13.98
C LEU A 222 6.07 -30.64 15.24
N TRP A 223 6.69 -31.82 15.25
CA TRP A 223 7.37 -32.36 16.45
C TRP A 223 8.52 -31.49 16.96
N PRO A 224 9.47 -31.03 16.12
CA PRO A 224 10.54 -30.15 16.58
C PRO A 224 10.02 -28.81 17.15
N LEU A 225 8.91 -28.29 16.61
CA LEU A 225 8.30 -27.07 17.12
C LEU A 225 7.69 -27.27 18.51
N VAL A 226 6.99 -28.39 18.74
CA VAL A 226 6.42 -28.74 20.04
C VAL A 226 7.52 -28.97 21.05
N GLU A 227 8.60 -29.65 20.68
CA GLU A 227 9.74 -29.91 21.54
C GLU A 227 10.47 -28.62 21.96
N ALA A 228 10.66 -27.70 21.04
CA ALA A 228 11.23 -26.39 21.35
C ALA A 228 10.32 -25.58 22.32
N LEU A 229 9.01 -25.57 22.11
CA LEU A 229 8.06 -24.93 23.02
C LEU A 229 8.09 -25.53 24.42
N ILE A 230 8.12 -26.86 24.54
CA ILE A 230 8.23 -27.54 25.84
C ILE A 230 9.53 -27.16 26.54
N HIS A 231 10.64 -27.11 25.79
CA HIS A 231 11.94 -26.71 26.33
C HIS A 231 11.92 -25.28 26.87
N ASP A 232 11.32 -24.33 26.10
CA ASP A 232 11.23 -22.93 26.51
C ASP A 232 10.33 -22.70 27.73
N PHE A 233 9.28 -23.51 27.90
CA PHE A 233 8.39 -23.43 29.07
C PHE A 233 8.87 -24.25 30.29
N HIS A 234 9.87 -25.09 30.13
CA HIS A 234 10.38 -25.93 31.22
C HIS A 234 10.83 -25.12 32.45
N PRO A 235 11.54 -23.98 32.34
CA PRO A 235 11.93 -23.18 33.51
C PRO A 235 10.72 -22.57 34.22
N VAL A 236 9.67 -22.16 33.49
CA VAL A 236 8.45 -21.57 34.06
C VAL A 236 7.61 -22.66 34.74
N ALA A 237 7.48 -23.83 34.15
CA ALA A 237 6.77 -24.98 34.70
C ALA A 237 7.44 -25.49 35.96
N GLY A 238 8.79 -25.52 36.01
CA GLY A 238 9.57 -25.91 37.17
C GLY A 238 9.33 -24.99 38.37
N THR A 239 9.19 -23.69 38.18
CA THR A 239 8.84 -22.73 39.26
C THR A 239 7.43 -22.94 39.80
N ALA A 240 6.53 -23.46 38.99
CA ALA A 240 5.14 -23.75 39.35
C ALA A 240 4.91 -25.20 39.80
N SER A 241 6.00 -26.04 39.91
CA SER A 241 5.92 -27.46 40.18
C SER A 241 5.04 -28.26 39.21
N ILE A 242 5.00 -27.84 37.96
CA ILE A 242 4.24 -28.49 36.88
C ILE A 242 5.23 -29.29 36.01
N GLN A 243 4.91 -30.55 35.73
CA GLN A 243 5.69 -31.39 34.83
C GLN A 243 5.05 -31.32 33.42
N LEU A 244 5.80 -30.82 32.44
CA LEU A 244 5.40 -30.84 31.04
C LEU A 244 5.78 -32.21 30.44
N ILE A 245 4.80 -32.92 29.94
CA ILE A 245 4.98 -34.22 29.30
C ILE A 245 4.43 -34.19 27.90
N ASN A 246 5.28 -34.53 26.92
CA ASN A 246 4.87 -34.76 25.56
C ASN A 246 4.46 -36.24 25.41
N LYS A 247 3.23 -36.50 25.00
CA LYS A 247 2.69 -37.86 24.79
C LYS A 247 2.30 -38.05 23.33
#